data_0987edf5155417cf5d8be1efb7c74523
#
_entry.id   0987edf5155417cf5d8be1efb7c74523
#
_cell.length_a   1.000
_cell.length_b   1.000
_cell.length_c   1.000
_cell.angle_alpha   90.00
_cell.angle_beta   90.00
_cell.angle_gamma   90.00
#
_symmetry.space_group_name_H-M   'P 1'
#
loop_
_entity.id
_entity.type
_entity.pdbx_description
1 polymer ?
#
loop_
_entity_poly.entity_id
_entity_poly.type
_entity_poly.pdbx_seq_one_letter_code
_entity_poly.pdbx_strand_id
1 'polypeptide(L)'
;MDDPLTVSGLSKRFGQRNVLEDVSFSVRTGEVLGLIGPNGAGKTTLFECLAGLLPANHGTVKYRDRSLSILQRKETLFYLPDAILPWSEQSVKWLLSFFERLYRRAVTTVAALAEPLRLEELMKLRVHSLSKGERKRVLLALGLLTPHPLLLLDEPFDGLDLRQTRDVMSLLRGQAGNQRTLMLSIHQLIDAGRVCDRLVLLSAGKVVGEGSISELRTLAGLPDGGVEEIFLELT
;
A
#
# COMPACT_ATOMS: atom_id res chain seq x y z
N MET A 1 4.92 10.77 -19.10
CA MET A 1 4.82 10.79 -17.63
C MET A 1 5.86 9.79 -17.15
N ASP A 2 6.75 10.22 -16.27
CA ASP A 2 7.78 9.30 -15.76
C ASP A 2 7.16 8.35 -14.76
N ASP A 3 7.28 7.05 -15.03
CA ASP A 3 6.91 6.00 -14.07
C ASP A 3 8.01 5.93 -12.98
N PRO A 4 7.74 6.38 -11.75
CA PRO A 4 8.77 6.40 -10.73
C PRO A 4 9.17 5.00 -10.30
N LEU A 5 8.24 4.02 -10.35
CA LEU A 5 8.53 2.63 -10.04
C LEU A 5 8.16 1.74 -11.21
N THR A 6 9.12 0.91 -11.65
CA THR A 6 8.90 -0.15 -12.63
C THR A 6 9.35 -1.47 -12.04
N VAL A 7 8.46 -2.45 -12.07
CA VAL A 7 8.70 -3.83 -11.67
C VAL A 7 8.72 -4.68 -12.94
N SER A 8 9.76 -5.48 -13.14
CA SER A 8 9.92 -6.30 -14.34
C SER A 8 10.33 -7.73 -13.98
N GLY A 9 9.51 -8.70 -14.37
CA GLY A 9 9.80 -10.13 -14.26
C GLY A 9 9.98 -10.65 -12.84
N LEU A 10 9.34 -10.01 -11.84
CA LEU A 10 9.56 -10.34 -10.44
C LEU A 10 8.94 -11.69 -10.10
N SER A 11 9.78 -12.62 -9.66
CA SER A 11 9.35 -13.99 -9.33
C SER A 11 9.83 -14.37 -7.93
N LYS A 12 8.98 -15.10 -7.19
CA LYS A 12 9.27 -15.59 -5.85
C LYS A 12 8.76 -16.99 -5.62
N ARG A 13 9.66 -17.86 -5.11
CA ARG A 13 9.36 -19.25 -4.77
C ARG A 13 9.71 -19.54 -3.31
N PHE A 14 8.89 -20.34 -2.66
CA PHE A 14 9.16 -20.94 -1.36
C PHE A 14 9.16 -22.48 -1.50
N GLY A 15 10.33 -23.08 -1.38
CA GLY A 15 10.52 -24.49 -1.69
C GLY A 15 10.10 -24.80 -3.13
N GLN A 16 9.08 -25.66 -3.30
CA GLN A 16 8.52 -26.02 -4.62
C GLN A 16 7.35 -25.12 -5.06
N ARG A 17 6.86 -24.25 -4.19
CA ARG A 17 5.68 -23.42 -4.48
C ARG A 17 6.11 -22.08 -5.08
N ASN A 18 5.70 -21.81 -6.32
CA ASN A 18 5.76 -20.47 -6.87
C ASN A 18 4.64 -19.62 -6.26
N VAL A 19 5.01 -18.45 -5.75
CA VAL A 19 4.07 -17.50 -5.14
C VAL A 19 3.94 -16.26 -6.02
N LEU A 20 5.00 -15.88 -6.73
CA LEU A 20 4.98 -14.85 -7.76
C LEU A 20 5.67 -15.39 -8.99
N GLU A 21 5.07 -15.18 -10.16
CA GLU A 21 5.57 -15.64 -11.47
C GLU A 21 5.54 -14.49 -12.47
N ASP A 22 6.73 -14.00 -12.84
CA ASP A 22 6.94 -12.99 -13.90
C ASP A 22 6.09 -11.72 -13.73
N VAL A 23 5.95 -11.24 -12.48
CA VAL A 23 5.14 -10.06 -12.14
C VAL A 23 5.80 -8.81 -12.70
N SER A 24 5.09 -8.13 -13.59
CA SER A 24 5.54 -6.88 -14.23
C SER A 24 4.43 -5.85 -14.21
N PHE A 25 4.72 -4.63 -13.78
CA PHE A 25 3.81 -3.47 -13.78
C PHE A 25 4.58 -2.18 -13.54
N SER A 26 3.91 -1.04 -13.70
CA SER A 26 4.46 0.27 -13.40
C SER A 26 3.57 1.08 -12.47
N VAL A 27 4.19 2.03 -11.73
CA VAL A 27 3.51 2.97 -10.84
C VAL A 27 3.87 4.38 -11.28
N ARG A 28 2.88 5.26 -11.45
CA ARG A 28 3.07 6.66 -11.87
C ARG A 28 3.32 7.57 -10.67
N THR A 29 4.04 8.66 -10.89
CA THR A 29 4.27 9.66 -9.82
C THR A 29 2.94 10.26 -9.36
N GLY A 30 2.71 10.25 -8.04
CA GLY A 30 1.54 10.87 -7.43
C GLY A 30 0.24 10.10 -7.65
N GLU A 31 0.30 8.84 -8.12
CA GLU A 31 -0.91 8.02 -8.21
C GLU A 31 -1.17 7.19 -6.95
N VAL A 32 -2.40 6.78 -6.79
CA VAL A 32 -2.82 5.71 -5.88
C VAL A 32 -3.07 4.46 -6.72
N LEU A 33 -2.13 3.50 -6.68
CA LEU A 33 -2.24 2.22 -7.36
C LEU A 33 -2.81 1.16 -6.41
N GLY A 34 -3.89 0.50 -6.81
CA GLY A 34 -4.49 -0.62 -6.07
C GLY A 34 -3.92 -1.97 -6.52
N LEU A 35 -3.44 -2.77 -5.58
CA LEU A 35 -3.07 -4.17 -5.82
C LEU A 35 -4.24 -5.06 -5.35
N ILE A 36 -4.94 -5.64 -6.31
CA ILE A 36 -6.16 -6.41 -6.09
C ILE A 36 -5.89 -7.90 -6.33
N GLY A 37 -6.49 -8.74 -5.51
CA GLY A 37 -6.41 -10.19 -5.68
C GLY A 37 -6.95 -10.94 -4.46
N PRO A 38 -7.32 -12.21 -4.60
CA PRO A 38 -7.83 -13.01 -3.50
C PRO A 38 -6.76 -13.27 -2.44
N ASN A 39 -7.17 -13.80 -1.30
CA ASN A 39 -6.23 -14.26 -0.29
C ASN A 39 -5.34 -15.35 -0.87
N GLY A 40 -4.02 -15.23 -0.63
CA GLY A 40 -3.04 -16.15 -1.18
C GLY A 40 -2.59 -15.85 -2.62
N ALA A 41 -3.09 -14.79 -3.27
CA ALA A 41 -2.64 -14.37 -4.61
C ALA A 41 -1.17 -13.89 -4.66
N GLY A 42 -0.57 -13.55 -3.51
CA GLY A 42 0.82 -13.11 -3.42
C GLY A 42 1.00 -11.63 -3.11
N LYS A 43 -0.06 -10.87 -2.77
CA LYS A 43 0.00 -9.41 -2.53
C LYS A 43 1.03 -9.01 -1.47
N THR A 44 0.95 -9.58 -0.28
CA THR A 44 1.90 -9.33 0.82
C THR A 44 3.32 -9.74 0.42
N THR A 45 3.49 -10.91 -0.22
CA THR A 45 4.79 -11.36 -0.73
C THR A 45 5.37 -10.39 -1.75
N LEU A 46 4.54 -9.83 -2.64
CA LEU A 46 4.96 -8.81 -3.59
C LEU A 46 5.44 -7.55 -2.86
N PHE A 47 4.68 -7.03 -1.90
CA PHE A 47 5.07 -5.86 -1.11
C PHE A 47 6.37 -6.09 -0.32
N GLU A 48 6.55 -7.25 0.30
CA GLU A 48 7.78 -7.62 1.00
C GLU A 48 8.99 -7.69 0.04
N CYS A 49 8.80 -8.24 -1.16
CA CYS A 49 9.84 -8.25 -2.19
C CYS A 49 10.19 -6.84 -2.67
N LEU A 50 9.20 -5.98 -2.90
CA LEU A 50 9.40 -4.57 -3.29
C LEU A 50 10.13 -3.80 -2.19
N ALA A 51 9.73 -3.96 -0.95
CA ALA A 51 10.36 -3.31 0.21
C ALA A 51 11.77 -3.84 0.53
N GLY A 52 12.20 -4.93 -0.12
CA GLY A 52 13.49 -5.56 0.15
C GLY A 52 13.57 -6.28 1.50
N LEU A 53 12.42 -6.65 2.07
CA LEU A 53 12.33 -7.50 3.26
C LEU A 53 12.49 -8.98 2.89
N LEU A 54 12.03 -9.34 1.69
CA LEU A 54 12.10 -10.68 1.15
C LEU A 54 12.86 -10.66 -0.17
N PRO A 55 13.93 -11.46 -0.36
CA PRO A 55 14.63 -11.52 -1.64
C PRO A 55 13.75 -12.20 -2.70
N ALA A 56 13.58 -11.56 -3.85
CA ALA A 56 13.01 -12.19 -5.02
C ALA A 56 14.00 -13.20 -5.63
N ASN A 57 13.50 -14.23 -6.33
CA ASN A 57 14.35 -15.17 -7.05
C ASN A 57 14.81 -14.57 -8.38
N HIS A 58 13.95 -13.83 -9.06
CA HIS A 58 14.23 -13.16 -10.33
C HIS A 58 13.52 -11.80 -10.38
N GLY A 59 13.88 -11.00 -11.37
CA GLY A 59 13.25 -9.73 -11.67
C GLY A 59 14.01 -8.52 -11.14
N THR A 60 13.56 -7.36 -11.56
CA THR A 60 14.17 -6.07 -11.22
C THR A 60 13.12 -5.09 -10.73
N VAL A 61 13.53 -4.22 -9.80
CA VAL A 61 12.75 -3.09 -9.32
C VAL A 61 13.54 -1.83 -9.63
N LYS A 62 12.99 -0.94 -10.44
CA LYS A 62 13.62 0.33 -10.80
C LYS A 62 12.81 1.49 -10.23
N TYR A 63 13.51 2.54 -9.83
CA TYR A 63 12.93 3.82 -9.45
C TYR A 63 13.58 4.92 -10.30
N ARG A 64 12.78 5.66 -11.07
CA ARG A 64 13.25 6.66 -12.03
C ARG A 64 14.38 6.09 -12.91
N ASP A 65 14.11 4.97 -13.56
CA ASP A 65 15.01 4.21 -14.45
C ASP A 65 16.27 3.62 -13.81
N ARG A 66 16.47 3.83 -12.51
CA ARG A 66 17.60 3.26 -11.79
C ARG A 66 17.20 1.98 -11.06
N SER A 67 17.92 0.89 -11.32
CA SER A 67 17.73 -0.37 -10.60
C SER A 67 18.04 -0.18 -9.12
N LEU A 68 17.10 -0.56 -8.25
CA LEU A 68 17.26 -0.42 -6.81
C LEU A 68 17.86 -1.70 -6.19
N SER A 69 18.99 -1.56 -5.52
CA SER A 69 19.47 -2.56 -4.56
C SER A 69 18.51 -2.65 -3.35
N ILE A 70 18.63 -3.71 -2.54
CA ILE A 70 17.81 -3.90 -1.33
C ILE A 70 17.91 -2.70 -0.37
N LEU A 71 19.10 -2.13 -0.19
CA LEU A 71 19.29 -0.95 0.67
C LEU A 71 18.59 0.28 0.10
N GLN A 72 18.75 0.54 -1.19
CA GLN A 72 18.11 1.67 -1.87
C GLN A 72 16.57 1.55 -1.87
N ARG A 73 16.02 0.33 -1.90
CA ARG A 73 14.57 0.13 -1.73
C ARG A 73 14.10 0.65 -0.37
N LYS A 74 14.80 0.34 0.71
CA LYS A 74 14.48 0.82 2.07
C LYS A 74 14.58 2.34 2.25
N GLU A 75 15.35 3.02 1.42
CA GLU A 75 15.46 4.48 1.41
C GLU A 75 14.38 5.13 0.54
N THR A 76 13.85 4.39 -0.44
CA THR A 76 12.87 4.92 -1.42
C THR A 76 11.44 4.58 -1.05
N LEU A 77 11.23 3.39 -0.48
CA LEU A 77 9.90 2.84 -0.19
C LEU A 77 9.73 2.66 1.31
N PHE A 78 8.56 3.00 1.80
CA PHE A 78 8.13 2.62 3.14
C PHE A 78 7.01 1.60 3.05
N TYR A 79 7.19 0.44 3.65
CA TYR A 79 6.17 -0.61 3.71
C TYR A 79 5.51 -0.65 5.08
N LEU A 80 4.20 -0.55 5.08
CA LEU A 80 3.35 -0.71 6.25
C LEU A 80 2.57 -2.02 6.13
N PRO A 81 3.01 -3.10 6.79
CA PRO A 81 2.26 -4.37 6.80
C PRO A 81 0.97 -4.26 7.61
N ASP A 82 0.00 -5.12 7.32
CA ASP A 82 -1.31 -5.12 7.99
C ASP A 82 -1.20 -5.38 9.50
N ALA A 83 -0.46 -6.40 9.89
CA ALA A 83 -0.50 -6.94 11.24
C ALA A 83 0.82 -6.75 12.02
N ILE A 84 1.24 -5.48 12.23
CA ILE A 84 2.36 -5.19 13.12
C ILE A 84 1.91 -4.55 14.44
N LEU A 85 2.69 -4.77 15.48
CA LEU A 85 2.48 -4.17 16.80
C LEU A 85 3.80 -3.55 17.29
N PRO A 86 4.20 -2.38 16.73
CA PRO A 86 5.47 -1.76 17.09
C PRO A 86 5.40 -1.19 18.51
N TRP A 87 6.44 -1.46 19.31
CA TRP A 87 6.58 -0.90 20.66
C TRP A 87 5.30 -1.00 21.50
N SER A 88 4.79 -2.22 21.67
CA SER A 88 3.49 -2.53 22.28
C SER A 88 3.25 -1.89 23.64
N GLU A 89 4.29 -1.73 24.47
CA GLU A 89 4.21 -1.18 25.82
C GLU A 89 4.24 0.35 25.88
N GLN A 90 4.53 1.02 24.78
CA GLN A 90 4.58 2.48 24.73
C GLN A 90 3.21 3.09 24.49
N SER A 91 3.04 4.36 24.89
CA SER A 91 1.83 5.11 24.55
C SER A 91 1.86 5.53 23.08
N VAL A 92 0.66 5.69 22.49
CA VAL A 92 0.50 6.22 21.13
C VAL A 92 1.20 7.57 20.98
N LYS A 93 1.06 8.47 21.96
CA LYS A 93 1.74 9.76 21.97
C LYS A 93 3.25 9.62 21.86
N TRP A 94 3.84 8.72 22.66
CA TRP A 94 5.29 8.47 22.62
C TRP A 94 5.71 7.99 21.23
N LEU A 95 4.99 7.02 20.69
CA LEU A 95 5.29 6.40 19.41
C LEU A 95 5.24 7.42 18.26
N LEU A 96 4.16 8.21 18.17
CA LEU A 96 4.01 9.25 17.15
C LEU A 96 5.09 10.32 17.27
N SER A 97 5.36 10.80 18.51
CA SER A 97 6.42 11.79 18.75
C SER A 97 7.82 11.25 18.44
N PHE A 98 8.06 9.95 18.64
CA PHE A 98 9.31 9.30 18.27
C PHE A 98 9.51 9.31 16.74
N PHE A 99 8.48 8.91 15.98
CA PHE A 99 8.53 8.93 14.51
C PHE A 99 8.69 10.34 13.94
N GLU A 100 7.96 11.32 14.48
CA GLU A 100 8.07 12.71 14.05
C GLU A 100 9.48 13.29 14.27
N ARG A 101 10.14 12.91 15.38
CA ARG A 101 11.54 13.30 15.63
C ARG A 101 12.53 12.54 14.78
N LEU A 102 12.29 11.24 14.53
CA LEU A 102 13.14 10.41 13.70
C LEU A 102 13.16 10.91 12.26
N TYR A 103 11.98 11.27 11.74
CA TYR A 103 11.78 11.74 10.38
C TYR A 103 11.56 13.26 10.33
N ARG A 104 12.56 14.04 10.72
CA ARG A 104 12.50 15.52 10.75
C ARG A 104 12.14 16.19 9.42
N ARG A 105 12.17 15.46 8.30
CA ARG A 105 11.79 15.91 6.96
C ARG A 105 10.46 15.31 6.49
N ALA A 106 9.62 14.89 7.44
CA ALA A 106 8.30 14.35 7.12
C ALA A 106 7.49 15.39 6.31
N VAL A 107 6.70 14.89 5.37
CA VAL A 107 5.82 15.71 4.52
C VAL A 107 4.61 16.24 5.32
N THR A 108 4.30 15.60 6.45
CA THR A 108 3.19 15.94 7.33
C THR A 108 3.59 15.89 8.81
N THR A 109 2.74 16.36 9.70
CA THR A 109 2.96 16.38 11.15
C THR A 109 1.91 15.57 11.89
N VAL A 110 2.20 15.18 13.14
CA VAL A 110 1.21 14.52 14.00
C VAL A 110 -0.04 15.38 14.15
N ALA A 111 0.11 16.70 14.27
CA ALA A 111 -1.01 17.63 14.39
C ALA A 111 -1.93 17.61 13.16
N ALA A 112 -1.36 17.56 11.95
CA ALA A 112 -2.14 17.47 10.71
C ALA A 112 -2.87 16.13 10.53
N LEU A 113 -2.38 15.06 11.16
CA LEU A 113 -2.97 13.73 11.11
C LEU A 113 -3.96 13.47 12.25
N ALA A 114 -3.98 14.33 13.28
CA ALA A 114 -4.74 14.10 14.51
C ALA A 114 -6.24 13.99 14.24
N GLU A 115 -6.82 14.95 13.52
CA GLU A 115 -8.25 14.96 13.19
C GLU A 115 -8.65 13.86 12.20
N PRO A 116 -8.03 13.73 10.99
CA PRO A 116 -8.43 12.73 10.00
C PRO A 116 -8.33 11.30 10.50
N LEU A 117 -7.37 11.00 11.37
CA LEU A 117 -7.16 9.69 11.96
C LEU A 117 -7.69 9.56 13.38
N ARG A 118 -8.37 10.59 13.92
CA ARG A 118 -8.94 10.62 15.29
C ARG A 118 -7.92 10.13 16.32
N LEU A 119 -6.71 10.69 16.29
CA LEU A 119 -5.61 10.24 17.15
C LEU A 119 -5.69 10.78 18.56
N GLU A 120 -6.39 11.91 18.77
CA GLU A 120 -6.42 12.61 20.07
C GLU A 120 -6.92 11.70 21.21
N GLU A 121 -7.99 10.94 20.95
CA GLU A 121 -8.56 9.98 21.90
C GLU A 121 -7.63 8.81 22.24
N LEU A 122 -6.67 8.52 21.36
CA LEU A 122 -5.75 7.39 21.47
C LEU A 122 -4.43 7.74 22.15
N MET A 123 -4.08 9.03 22.25
CA MET A 123 -2.75 9.50 22.68
C MET A 123 -2.26 8.91 24.00
N LYS A 124 -3.17 8.68 24.95
CA LYS A 124 -2.83 8.16 26.29
C LYS A 124 -2.84 6.63 26.35
N LEU A 125 -3.40 5.95 25.35
CA LEU A 125 -3.52 4.51 25.32
C LEU A 125 -2.16 3.87 25.00
N ARG A 126 -1.95 2.65 25.51
CA ARG A 126 -0.80 1.82 25.12
C ARG A 126 -1.10 1.10 23.80
N VAL A 127 -0.09 0.90 22.96
CA VAL A 127 -0.26 0.32 21.63
C VAL A 127 -0.90 -1.07 21.68
N HIS A 128 -0.56 -1.90 22.69
CA HIS A 128 -1.16 -3.24 22.84
C HIS A 128 -2.64 -3.23 23.23
N SER A 129 -3.14 -2.13 23.81
CA SER A 129 -4.55 -2.03 24.22
C SER A 129 -5.48 -1.52 23.11
N LEU A 130 -4.93 -1.15 21.96
CA LEU A 130 -5.70 -0.66 20.83
C LEU A 130 -6.52 -1.77 20.16
N SER A 131 -7.77 -1.47 19.83
CA SER A 131 -8.56 -2.27 18.91
C SER A 131 -7.90 -2.35 17.52
N LYS A 132 -8.36 -3.25 16.66
CA LYS A 132 -7.81 -3.40 15.30
C LYS A 132 -7.87 -2.09 14.51
N GLY A 133 -9.02 -1.41 14.50
CA GLY A 133 -9.21 -0.15 13.78
C GLY A 133 -8.40 1.02 14.37
N GLU A 134 -8.32 1.12 15.71
CA GLU A 134 -7.47 2.13 16.38
C GLU A 134 -5.99 1.94 16.04
N ARG A 135 -5.53 0.69 16.09
CA ARG A 135 -4.17 0.34 15.70
C ARG A 135 -3.90 0.69 14.24
N LYS A 136 -4.83 0.37 13.32
CA LYS A 136 -4.70 0.72 11.90
C LYS A 136 -4.53 2.23 11.72
N ARG A 137 -5.33 3.05 12.38
CA ARG A 137 -5.22 4.52 12.33
C ARG A 137 -3.85 5.02 12.81
N VAL A 138 -3.34 4.45 13.91
CA VAL A 138 -2.00 4.78 14.41
C VAL A 138 -0.90 4.34 13.44
N LEU A 139 -0.99 3.13 12.88
CA LEU A 139 -0.02 2.63 11.90
C LEU A 139 0.00 3.49 10.63
N LEU A 140 -1.16 3.90 10.13
CA LEU A 140 -1.26 4.82 9.00
C LEU A 140 -0.57 6.16 9.31
N ALA A 141 -0.77 6.71 10.51
CA ALA A 141 -0.05 7.90 10.92
C ALA A 141 1.47 7.71 10.87
N LEU A 142 1.99 6.59 11.37
CA LEU A 142 3.44 6.30 11.30
C LEU A 142 3.96 6.26 9.86
N GLY A 143 3.24 5.59 8.96
CA GLY A 143 3.60 5.55 7.54
C GLY A 143 3.62 6.94 6.90
N LEU A 144 2.59 7.75 7.20
CA LEU A 144 2.45 9.11 6.66
C LEU A 144 3.50 10.09 7.21
N LEU A 145 4.00 9.88 8.44
CA LEU A 145 5.07 10.66 9.04
C LEU A 145 6.45 10.39 8.42
N THR A 146 6.60 9.39 7.57
CA THR A 146 7.88 9.12 6.92
C THR A 146 8.11 10.03 5.72
N PRO A 147 9.36 10.35 5.34
CA PRO A 147 9.66 11.19 4.17
C PRO A 147 9.69 10.42 2.85
N HIS A 148 9.41 9.11 2.86
CA HIS A 148 9.54 8.25 1.69
C HIS A 148 8.59 8.69 0.57
N PRO A 149 9.06 8.81 -0.67
CA PRO A 149 8.23 9.22 -1.80
C PRO A 149 7.22 8.15 -2.22
N LEU A 150 7.45 6.89 -1.87
CA LEU A 150 6.57 5.77 -2.18
C LEU A 150 6.17 5.01 -0.91
N LEU A 151 4.86 4.85 -0.69
CA LEU A 151 4.30 4.09 0.41
C LEU A 151 3.60 2.83 -0.11
N LEU A 152 3.94 1.69 0.48
CA LEU A 152 3.25 0.41 0.29
C LEU A 152 2.40 0.16 1.54
N LEU A 153 1.09 0.18 1.43
CA LEU A 153 0.16 0.02 2.55
C LEU A 153 -0.65 -1.27 2.37
N ASP A 154 -0.41 -2.22 3.27
CA ASP A 154 -1.10 -3.52 3.22
C ASP A 154 -2.44 -3.43 3.96
N GLU A 155 -3.53 -3.60 3.22
CA GLU A 155 -4.92 -3.55 3.69
C GLU A 155 -5.23 -2.33 4.58
N PRO A 156 -5.04 -1.09 4.09
CA PRO A 156 -5.11 0.12 4.91
C PRO A 156 -6.50 0.40 5.50
N PHE A 157 -7.55 -0.23 4.99
CA PHE A 157 -8.94 0.00 5.43
C PHE A 157 -9.47 -1.11 6.35
N ASP A 158 -8.71 -2.21 6.54
CA ASP A 158 -9.16 -3.34 7.32
C ASP A 158 -9.35 -2.98 8.80
N GLY A 159 -10.53 -3.32 9.35
CA GLY A 159 -10.92 -3.00 10.72
C GLY A 159 -11.45 -1.58 10.94
N LEU A 160 -11.59 -0.77 9.89
CA LEU A 160 -12.20 0.55 9.95
C LEU A 160 -13.70 0.48 9.67
N ASP A 161 -14.49 1.34 10.33
CA ASP A 161 -15.89 1.56 9.97
C ASP A 161 -16.01 2.39 8.68
N LEU A 162 -17.23 2.49 8.11
CA LEU A 162 -17.49 3.20 6.85
C LEU A 162 -17.06 4.68 6.88
N ARG A 163 -17.21 5.35 8.03
CA ARG A 163 -16.83 6.76 8.17
C ARG A 163 -15.32 6.89 8.20
N GLN A 164 -14.67 6.09 9.03
CA GLN A 164 -13.22 6.05 9.13
C GLN A 164 -12.57 5.68 7.79
N THR A 165 -13.15 4.72 7.06
CA THR A 165 -12.68 4.34 5.72
C THR A 165 -12.72 5.53 4.76
N ARG A 166 -13.80 6.32 4.74
CA ARG A 166 -13.89 7.53 3.91
C ARG A 166 -12.87 8.59 4.29
N ASP A 167 -12.71 8.84 5.59
CA ASP A 167 -11.76 9.83 6.12
C ASP A 167 -10.32 9.43 5.69
N VAL A 168 -9.96 8.15 5.84
CA VAL A 168 -8.65 7.61 5.43
C VAL A 168 -8.47 7.66 3.91
N MET A 169 -9.49 7.31 3.11
CA MET A 169 -9.41 7.43 1.64
C MET A 169 -9.12 8.87 1.21
N SER A 170 -9.84 9.84 1.79
CA SER A 170 -9.63 11.27 1.51
C SER A 170 -8.21 11.70 1.88
N LEU A 171 -7.73 11.27 3.04
CA LEU A 171 -6.37 11.54 3.51
C LEU A 171 -5.31 10.97 2.55
N LEU A 172 -5.44 9.71 2.13
CA LEU A 172 -4.51 9.06 1.22
C LEU A 172 -4.49 9.72 -0.17
N ARG A 173 -5.66 10.08 -0.71
CA ARG A 173 -5.73 10.85 -1.98
C ARG A 173 -5.08 12.23 -1.85
N GLY A 174 -5.23 12.90 -0.71
CA GLY A 174 -4.52 14.15 -0.43
C GLY A 174 -3.00 13.99 -0.40
N GLN A 175 -2.49 12.87 0.08
CA GLN A 175 -1.05 12.56 0.04
C GLN A 175 -0.54 12.36 -1.39
N ALA A 176 -1.30 11.66 -2.24
CA ALA A 176 -0.97 11.47 -3.65
C ALA A 176 -0.97 12.83 -4.41
N GLY A 177 -1.97 13.69 -4.16
CA GLY A 177 -2.01 15.06 -4.70
C GLY A 177 -0.79 15.91 -4.34
N ASN A 178 -0.07 15.58 -3.25
CA ASN A 178 1.19 16.19 -2.83
C ASN A 178 2.43 15.45 -3.37
N GLN A 179 2.31 14.75 -4.49
CA GLN A 179 3.38 14.02 -5.20
C GLN A 179 3.92 12.76 -4.48
N ARG A 180 3.28 12.29 -3.41
CA ARG A 180 3.59 10.96 -2.88
C ARG A 180 2.91 9.90 -3.74
N THR A 181 3.58 8.82 -3.98
CA THR A 181 3.02 7.66 -4.70
C THR A 181 2.59 6.62 -3.69
N LEU A 182 1.39 6.08 -3.85
CA LEU A 182 0.83 5.09 -2.93
C LEU A 182 0.53 3.79 -3.68
N MET A 183 0.91 2.65 -3.09
CA MET A 183 0.42 1.34 -3.50
C MET A 183 -0.36 0.74 -2.33
N LEU A 184 -1.59 0.38 -2.58
CA LEU A 184 -2.50 -0.16 -1.57
C LEU A 184 -2.86 -1.60 -1.94
N SER A 185 -2.62 -2.58 -1.06
CA SER A 185 -3.32 -3.86 -1.23
C SER A 185 -4.75 -3.72 -0.72
N ILE A 186 -5.72 -4.12 -1.51
CA ILE A 186 -7.14 -3.96 -1.19
C ILE A 186 -7.85 -5.27 -1.53
N HIS A 187 -8.67 -5.77 -0.60
CA HIS A 187 -9.50 -6.95 -0.84
C HIS A 187 -10.96 -6.58 -1.12
N GLN A 188 -11.44 -5.42 -0.63
CA GLN A 188 -12.78 -4.91 -0.93
C GLN A 188 -12.75 -4.11 -2.23
N LEU A 189 -13.25 -4.71 -3.31
CA LEU A 189 -13.16 -4.16 -4.67
C LEU A 189 -13.91 -2.82 -4.83
N ILE A 190 -14.98 -2.60 -4.05
CA ILE A 190 -15.71 -1.34 -4.03
C ILE A 190 -14.82 -0.19 -3.54
N ASP A 191 -13.98 -0.44 -2.57
CA ASP A 191 -13.06 0.56 -2.01
C ASP A 191 -11.95 0.91 -3.00
N ALA A 192 -11.45 -0.09 -3.73
CA ALA A 192 -10.45 0.11 -4.77
C ALA A 192 -10.96 1.09 -5.85
N GLY A 193 -12.19 0.90 -6.32
CA GLY A 193 -12.80 1.79 -7.32
C GLY A 193 -13.00 3.24 -6.86
N ARG A 194 -12.97 3.50 -5.55
CA ARG A 194 -13.16 4.84 -4.98
C ARG A 194 -11.85 5.58 -4.72
N VAL A 195 -10.80 4.85 -4.38
CA VAL A 195 -9.54 5.45 -3.91
C VAL A 195 -8.42 5.37 -4.94
N CYS A 196 -8.39 4.35 -5.79
CA CYS A 196 -7.30 4.11 -6.73
C CYS A 196 -7.53 4.78 -8.08
N ASP A 197 -6.44 5.27 -8.68
CA ASP A 197 -6.42 5.80 -10.05
C ASP A 197 -6.26 4.66 -11.06
N ARG A 198 -5.45 3.66 -10.72
CA ARG A 198 -5.22 2.44 -11.49
C ARG A 198 -5.16 1.22 -10.58
N LEU A 199 -5.39 0.05 -11.17
CA LEU A 199 -5.37 -1.23 -10.49
C LEU A 199 -4.38 -2.18 -11.16
N VAL A 200 -3.74 -3.02 -10.36
CA VAL A 200 -3.03 -4.22 -10.78
C VAL A 200 -3.80 -5.41 -10.22
N LEU A 201 -4.31 -6.25 -11.09
CA LEU A 201 -5.06 -7.45 -10.74
C LEU A 201 -4.08 -8.63 -10.65
N LEU A 202 -3.96 -9.21 -9.46
CA LEU A 202 -3.06 -10.32 -9.16
C LEU A 202 -3.88 -11.61 -8.91
N SER A 203 -3.64 -12.64 -9.71
CA SER A 203 -4.25 -13.96 -9.53
C SER A 203 -3.19 -15.04 -9.63
N ALA A 204 -3.18 -16.00 -8.70
CA ALA A 204 -2.23 -17.11 -8.65
C ALA A 204 -0.76 -16.69 -8.88
N GLY A 205 -0.36 -15.54 -8.34
CA GLY A 205 1.01 -15.02 -8.46
C GLY A 205 1.33 -14.31 -9.77
N LYS A 206 0.37 -14.07 -10.65
CA LYS A 206 0.55 -13.41 -11.95
C LYS A 206 -0.30 -12.15 -12.05
N VAL A 207 0.18 -11.16 -12.79
CA VAL A 207 -0.63 -10.00 -13.17
C VAL A 207 -1.54 -10.42 -14.33
N VAL A 208 -2.85 -10.34 -14.11
CA VAL A 208 -3.87 -10.69 -15.09
C VAL A 208 -4.49 -9.44 -15.75
N GLY A 209 -4.27 -8.28 -15.16
CA GLY A 209 -4.70 -6.98 -15.72
C GLY A 209 -4.04 -5.83 -15.02
N GLU A 210 -3.77 -4.74 -15.75
CA GLU A 210 -3.22 -3.48 -15.23
C GLU A 210 -3.87 -2.31 -15.96
N GLY A 211 -4.34 -1.30 -15.24
CA GLY A 211 -4.89 -0.09 -15.84
C GLY A 211 -5.89 0.62 -14.95
N SER A 212 -6.47 1.71 -15.46
CA SER A 212 -7.66 2.34 -14.90
C SER A 212 -8.87 1.39 -15.00
N ILE A 213 -9.91 1.64 -14.25
CA ILE A 213 -11.16 0.85 -14.33
C ILE A 213 -11.70 0.83 -15.77
N SER A 214 -11.61 1.95 -16.49
CA SER A 214 -12.05 2.03 -17.88
C SER A 214 -11.21 1.13 -18.82
N GLU A 215 -9.90 1.12 -18.65
CA GLU A 215 -9.00 0.24 -19.42
C GLU A 215 -9.24 -1.24 -19.10
N LEU A 216 -9.44 -1.56 -17.82
CA LEU A 216 -9.74 -2.93 -17.37
C LEU A 216 -11.11 -3.41 -17.85
N ARG A 217 -12.13 -2.53 -17.91
CA ARG A 217 -13.43 -2.83 -18.54
C ARG A 217 -13.28 -3.21 -20.01
N THR A 218 -12.46 -2.46 -20.73
CA THR A 218 -12.18 -2.75 -22.14
C THR A 218 -11.46 -4.09 -22.30
N LEU A 219 -10.47 -4.36 -21.43
CA LEU A 219 -9.72 -5.62 -21.43
C LEU A 219 -10.62 -6.83 -21.14
N ALA A 220 -11.56 -6.70 -20.20
CA ALA A 220 -12.52 -7.74 -19.83
C ALA A 220 -13.71 -7.87 -20.80
N GLY A 221 -13.89 -6.94 -21.75
CA GLY A 221 -15.06 -6.90 -22.61
C GLY A 221 -16.37 -6.54 -21.89
N LEU A 222 -16.29 -5.87 -20.72
CA LEU A 222 -17.40 -5.52 -19.84
C LEU A 222 -17.53 -4.00 -19.70
N PRO A 223 -18.15 -3.27 -20.65
CA PRO A 223 -18.17 -1.80 -20.68
C PRO A 223 -18.81 -1.17 -19.45
N ASP A 224 -19.79 -1.81 -18.83
CA ASP A 224 -20.49 -1.35 -17.63
C ASP A 224 -20.13 -2.16 -16.36
N GLY A 225 -19.21 -3.11 -16.47
CA GLY A 225 -18.85 -4.01 -15.38
C GLY A 225 -18.23 -3.29 -14.19
N GLY A 226 -18.59 -3.74 -12.98
CA GLY A 226 -17.91 -3.35 -11.73
C GLY A 226 -16.52 -4.01 -11.61
N VAL A 227 -15.71 -3.54 -10.67
CA VAL A 227 -14.35 -4.08 -10.46
C VAL A 227 -14.39 -5.58 -10.14
N GLU A 228 -15.42 -6.06 -9.47
CA GLU A 228 -15.60 -7.48 -9.15
C GLU A 228 -15.85 -8.34 -10.39
N GLU A 229 -16.75 -7.89 -11.26
CA GLU A 229 -17.06 -8.59 -12.52
C GLU A 229 -15.84 -8.62 -13.45
N ILE A 230 -15.13 -7.50 -13.57
CA ILE A 230 -13.86 -7.40 -14.31
C ILE A 230 -12.84 -8.39 -13.78
N PHE A 231 -12.69 -8.45 -12.45
CA PHE A 231 -11.72 -9.36 -11.82
C PHE A 231 -12.08 -10.83 -12.13
N LEU A 232 -13.36 -11.21 -12.00
CA LEU A 232 -13.82 -12.58 -12.27
C LEU A 232 -13.65 -12.98 -13.74
N GLU A 233 -13.82 -12.05 -14.68
CA GLU A 233 -13.65 -12.31 -16.11
C GLU A 233 -12.18 -12.51 -16.51
N LEU A 234 -11.25 -11.81 -15.81
CA LEU A 234 -9.82 -11.86 -16.14
C LEU A 234 -9.06 -12.96 -15.38
N THR A 235 -9.69 -13.70 -14.45
CA THR A 235 -9.05 -14.73 -13.62
C THR A 235 -9.59 -16.13 -13.85
#